data_48e8af154094fbb78e92e00314c81016
#
_entry.id   48e8af154094fbb78e92e00314c81016
#
_cell.length_a   1.000
_cell.length_b   1.000
_cell.length_c   1.000
_cell.angle_alpha   90.00
_cell.angle_beta   90.00
_cell.angle_gamma   90.00
#
_symmetry.space_group_name_H-M   'P 1'
#
loop_
_entity.id
_entity.type
_entity.pdbx_description
1 polymer ?
#
loop_
_entity_poly.entity_id
_entity_poly.type
_entity_poly.pdbx_seq_one_letter_code
_entity_poly.pdbx_strand_id
1 'polypeptide(L)'
;GVWEIAKHRRNLNDEQLKAVAASGGVVQIVGLDGFVIYYPAKGPEVDALRQAVATAAGDAEWDGDKHSGLDQYVKGMEAIDAKYPAGTVEDFIDHVDYAVNLIGIDHVGLVSDFDGGGGVVGWNSAAETMNVTAEMVKRGYTEEEIAKIWSGNTLALWRRVDEAAKALQ
;
A
#
# COMPACT_ATOMS: atom_id res chain seq x y z
N GLY A 1 4.71 -2.32 1.70
CA GLY A 1 4.25 -2.72 3.04
C GLY A 1 5.23 -3.65 3.74
N VAL A 2 4.89 -4.07 4.93
CA VAL A 2 5.71 -4.89 5.83
C VAL A 2 5.20 -6.33 5.84
N TRP A 3 6.11 -7.28 5.57
CA TRP A 3 5.77 -8.71 5.50
C TRP A 3 5.29 -9.28 6.85
N GLU A 4 5.84 -8.84 7.97
CA GLU A 4 5.51 -9.32 9.30
C GLU A 4 4.07 -8.98 9.70
N ILE A 5 3.50 -7.92 9.13
CA ILE A 5 2.10 -7.52 9.33
C ILE A 5 1.20 -8.19 8.29
N ALA A 6 1.52 -8.03 7.00
CA ALA A 6 0.74 -8.59 5.90
C ALA A 6 1.64 -9.42 4.98
N LYS A 7 1.49 -10.75 5.00
CA LYS A 7 2.38 -11.70 4.31
C LYS A 7 2.16 -11.73 2.79
N HIS A 8 2.01 -10.56 2.18
CA HIS A 8 1.92 -10.42 0.74
C HIS A 8 3.32 -10.45 0.12
N ARG A 9 3.50 -11.21 -0.99
CA ARG A 9 4.81 -11.45 -1.65
C ARG A 9 5.57 -10.19 -2.08
N ARG A 10 4.91 -9.05 -2.19
CA ARG A 10 5.52 -7.75 -2.55
C ARG A 10 5.90 -6.90 -1.33
N ASN A 11 5.54 -7.32 -0.13
CA ASN A 11 5.95 -6.66 1.10
C ASN A 11 7.38 -7.06 1.47
N LEU A 12 8.11 -6.13 2.08
CA LEU A 12 9.49 -6.36 2.51
C LEU A 12 9.52 -6.98 3.90
N ASN A 13 10.39 -7.98 4.09
CA ASN A 13 10.68 -8.53 5.40
C ASN A 13 11.72 -7.70 6.16
N ASP A 14 11.96 -8.02 7.42
CA ASP A 14 12.88 -7.31 8.31
C ASP A 14 14.28 -7.16 7.75
N GLU A 15 14.82 -8.23 7.14
CA GLU A 15 16.17 -8.21 6.57
C GLU A 15 16.27 -7.25 5.38
N GLN A 16 15.24 -7.25 4.53
CA GLN A 16 15.17 -6.35 3.38
C GLN A 16 15.00 -4.88 3.83
N LEU A 17 14.14 -4.62 4.81
CA LEU A 17 13.96 -3.28 5.40
C LEU A 17 15.29 -2.75 5.97
N LYS A 18 15.98 -3.56 6.77
CA LYS A 18 17.30 -3.22 7.34
C LYS A 18 18.36 -3.01 6.27
N ALA A 19 18.35 -3.80 5.20
CA ALA A 19 19.30 -3.65 4.09
C ALA A 19 19.10 -2.32 3.35
N VAL A 20 17.84 -1.89 3.12
CA VAL A 20 17.56 -0.58 2.53
C VAL A 20 18.05 0.55 3.43
N ALA A 21 17.78 0.50 4.73
CA ALA A 21 18.26 1.51 5.67
C ALA A 21 19.80 1.57 5.74
N ALA A 22 20.46 0.41 5.79
CA ALA A 22 21.93 0.31 5.82
C ALA A 22 22.58 0.89 4.56
N SER A 23 21.88 0.87 3.41
CA SER A 23 22.35 1.54 2.18
C SER A 23 22.09 3.05 2.17
N GLY A 24 21.47 3.61 3.19
CA GLY A 24 21.03 5.01 3.24
C GLY A 24 19.75 5.28 2.43
N GLY A 25 19.03 4.23 2.01
CA GLY A 25 17.79 4.32 1.25
C GLY A 25 16.57 4.70 2.07
N VAL A 26 15.44 4.86 1.39
CA VAL A 26 14.11 5.12 1.97
C VAL A 26 13.13 4.09 1.46
N VAL A 27 12.37 3.49 2.37
CA VAL A 27 11.28 2.56 2.06
C VAL A 27 9.98 3.35 1.98
N GLN A 28 9.31 3.30 0.83
CA GLN A 28 7.98 3.88 0.66
C GLN A 28 6.91 2.84 1.04
N ILE A 29 6.19 3.08 2.13
CA ILE A 29 5.04 2.25 2.52
C ILE A 29 3.88 2.62 1.59
N VAL A 30 3.31 1.62 0.94
CA VAL A 30 2.29 1.82 -0.11
C VAL A 30 0.89 1.64 0.47
N GLY A 31 0.02 2.62 0.26
CA GLY A 31 -1.40 2.60 0.64
C GLY A 31 -2.26 1.79 -0.34
N LEU A 32 -1.89 0.55 -0.60
CA LEU A 32 -2.65 -0.38 -1.43
C LEU A 32 -3.23 -1.48 -0.53
N ASP A 33 -4.56 -1.63 -0.55
CA ASP A 33 -5.32 -2.51 0.34
C ASP A 33 -4.68 -3.90 0.54
N GLY A 34 -4.40 -4.62 -0.55
CA GLY A 34 -3.81 -5.96 -0.48
C GLY A 34 -2.38 -6.02 0.08
N PHE A 35 -1.68 -4.87 0.23
CA PHE A 35 -0.38 -4.79 0.90
C PHE A 35 -0.50 -4.41 2.37
N VAL A 36 -1.62 -3.78 2.73
CA VAL A 36 -1.93 -3.37 4.09
C VAL A 36 -2.59 -4.52 4.85
N ILE A 37 -3.63 -5.12 4.29
CA ILE A 37 -4.23 -6.35 4.83
C ILE A 37 -4.21 -7.44 3.75
N TYR A 38 -3.68 -8.60 4.07
CA TYR A 38 -3.57 -9.71 3.13
C TYR A 38 -4.36 -10.93 3.55
N TYR A 39 -5.35 -11.27 2.74
CA TYR A 39 -6.16 -12.47 2.88
C TYR A 39 -5.78 -13.47 1.78
N PRO A 40 -5.00 -14.53 2.08
CA PRO A 40 -4.57 -15.50 1.06
C PRO A 40 -5.72 -16.15 0.28
N ALA A 41 -6.88 -16.28 0.91
CA ALA A 41 -8.05 -16.88 0.29
C ALA A 41 -8.84 -15.93 -0.62
N LYS A 42 -8.69 -14.59 -0.48
CA LYS A 42 -9.45 -13.61 -1.27
C LYS A 42 -9.16 -13.73 -2.77
N GLY A 43 -7.88 -13.81 -3.14
CA GLY A 43 -7.49 -13.90 -4.56
C GLY A 43 -8.13 -15.08 -5.30
N PRO A 44 -7.99 -16.32 -4.85
CA PRO A 44 -8.65 -17.47 -5.43
C PRO A 44 -10.18 -17.35 -5.53
N GLU A 45 -10.85 -16.76 -4.54
CA GLU A 45 -12.30 -16.53 -4.58
C GLU A 45 -12.69 -15.50 -5.65
N VAL A 46 -11.92 -14.42 -5.80
CA VAL A 46 -12.13 -13.42 -6.86
C VAL A 46 -11.91 -14.05 -8.24
N ASP A 47 -10.87 -14.87 -8.41
CA ASP A 47 -10.58 -15.52 -9.68
C ASP A 47 -11.68 -16.54 -10.06
N ALA A 48 -12.19 -17.29 -9.09
CA ALA A 48 -13.34 -18.18 -9.28
C ALA A 48 -14.61 -17.43 -9.68
N LEU A 49 -14.88 -16.29 -9.05
CA LEU A 49 -16.00 -15.41 -9.42
C LEU A 49 -15.87 -14.89 -10.86
N ARG A 50 -14.69 -14.38 -11.21
CA ARG A 50 -14.41 -13.89 -12.57
C ARG A 50 -14.66 -14.96 -13.63
N GLN A 51 -14.14 -16.16 -13.40
CA GLN A 51 -14.35 -17.28 -14.32
C GLN A 51 -15.81 -17.68 -14.44
N ALA A 52 -16.54 -17.69 -13.33
CA ALA A 52 -17.98 -18.03 -13.33
C ALA A 52 -18.80 -16.98 -14.11
N VAL A 53 -18.48 -15.68 -13.95
CA VAL A 53 -19.15 -14.58 -14.65
C VAL A 53 -18.84 -14.62 -16.16
N ALA A 54 -17.58 -14.81 -16.56
CA ALA A 54 -17.19 -14.94 -17.96
C ALA A 54 -17.91 -16.13 -18.63
N THR A 55 -17.93 -17.29 -17.99
CA THR A 55 -18.62 -18.49 -18.46
C THR A 55 -20.13 -18.24 -18.62
N ALA A 56 -20.78 -17.59 -17.66
CA ALA A 56 -22.21 -17.26 -17.73
C ALA A 56 -22.54 -16.27 -18.86
N ALA A 57 -21.60 -15.40 -19.20
CA ALA A 57 -21.71 -14.47 -20.33
C ALA A 57 -21.40 -15.12 -21.69
N GLY A 58 -20.98 -16.39 -21.71
CA GLY A 58 -20.61 -17.12 -22.94
C GLY A 58 -19.17 -16.87 -23.39
N ASP A 59 -18.32 -16.32 -22.51
CA ASP A 59 -16.91 -16.03 -22.82
C ASP A 59 -15.98 -17.08 -22.19
N ALA A 60 -14.86 -17.37 -22.86
CA ALA A 60 -13.86 -18.31 -22.39
C ALA A 60 -12.98 -17.73 -21.28
N GLU A 61 -12.77 -16.40 -21.32
CA GLU A 61 -11.87 -15.68 -20.41
C GLU A 61 -12.53 -14.43 -19.84
N TRP A 62 -12.04 -14.01 -18.67
CA TRP A 62 -12.46 -12.76 -18.03
C TRP A 62 -11.95 -11.54 -18.82
N ASP A 63 -12.87 -10.62 -19.10
CA ASP A 63 -12.60 -9.30 -19.64
C ASP A 63 -13.18 -8.24 -18.68
N GLY A 64 -12.31 -7.40 -18.10
CA GLY A 64 -12.70 -6.40 -17.11
C GLY A 64 -13.69 -5.37 -17.67
N ASP A 65 -13.47 -4.90 -18.88
CA ASP A 65 -14.33 -3.87 -19.51
C ASP A 65 -15.73 -4.42 -19.80
N LYS A 66 -15.81 -5.71 -20.13
CA LYS A 66 -17.06 -6.38 -20.48
C LYS A 66 -17.85 -6.89 -19.28
N HIS A 67 -17.14 -7.42 -18.27
CA HIS A 67 -17.76 -8.23 -17.22
C HIS A 67 -17.87 -7.52 -15.86
N SER A 68 -17.03 -6.51 -15.57
CA SER A 68 -16.98 -5.88 -14.24
C SER A 68 -18.27 -5.18 -13.83
N GLY A 69 -19.07 -4.71 -14.79
CA GLY A 69 -20.37 -4.08 -14.55
C GLY A 69 -21.56 -5.04 -14.47
N LEU A 70 -21.36 -6.36 -14.67
CA LEU A 70 -22.45 -7.31 -14.59
C LEU A 70 -22.91 -7.52 -13.15
N ASP A 71 -24.22 -7.56 -12.94
CA ASP A 71 -24.85 -7.74 -11.62
C ASP A 71 -24.29 -8.93 -10.83
N GLN A 72 -24.00 -10.03 -11.53
CA GLN A 72 -23.42 -11.22 -10.89
C GLN A 72 -22.04 -10.94 -10.32
N TYR A 73 -21.19 -10.19 -11.05
CA TYR A 73 -19.87 -9.82 -10.56
C TYR A 73 -19.97 -8.84 -9.39
N VAL A 74 -20.75 -7.79 -9.53
CA VAL A 74 -20.93 -6.76 -8.49
C VAL A 74 -21.41 -7.40 -7.18
N LYS A 75 -22.48 -8.20 -7.21
CA LYS A 75 -22.98 -8.90 -6.02
C LYS A 75 -21.99 -9.92 -5.45
N GLY A 76 -21.26 -10.60 -6.33
CA GLY A 76 -20.21 -11.55 -5.92
C GLY A 76 -19.07 -10.84 -5.21
N MET A 77 -18.62 -9.68 -5.70
CA MET A 77 -17.60 -8.86 -5.06
C MET A 77 -18.07 -8.29 -3.72
N GLU A 78 -19.32 -7.80 -3.63
CA GLU A 78 -19.92 -7.37 -2.35
C GLU A 78 -19.86 -8.46 -1.27
N ALA A 79 -20.17 -9.70 -1.64
CA ALA A 79 -20.09 -10.83 -0.72
C ALA A 79 -18.65 -11.18 -0.31
N ILE A 80 -17.71 -11.10 -1.26
CA ILE A 80 -16.27 -11.31 -0.99
C ILE A 80 -15.73 -10.19 -0.10
N ASP A 81 -16.06 -8.94 -0.37
CA ASP A 81 -15.58 -7.80 0.41
C ASP A 81 -16.18 -7.77 1.83
N ALA A 82 -17.42 -8.22 1.99
CA ALA A 82 -18.00 -8.42 3.33
C ALA A 82 -17.26 -9.49 4.15
N LYS A 83 -16.70 -10.50 3.49
CA LYS A 83 -15.89 -11.56 4.12
C LYS A 83 -14.44 -11.14 4.38
N TYR A 84 -13.91 -10.31 3.51
CA TYR A 84 -12.54 -9.84 3.51
C TYR A 84 -12.49 -8.30 3.47
N PRO A 85 -12.78 -7.62 4.62
CA PRO A 85 -12.86 -6.17 4.66
C PRO A 85 -11.53 -5.52 4.24
N ALA A 86 -11.63 -4.37 3.59
CA ALA A 86 -10.49 -3.59 3.18
C ALA A 86 -9.74 -3.00 4.38
N GLY A 87 -8.44 -2.80 4.22
CA GLY A 87 -7.60 -2.12 5.20
C GLY A 87 -7.97 -0.65 5.36
N THR A 88 -7.70 -0.13 6.53
CA THR A 88 -8.00 1.26 6.94
C THR A 88 -6.73 2.12 6.96
N VAL A 89 -6.88 3.42 7.18
CA VAL A 89 -5.75 4.33 7.45
C VAL A 89 -4.98 3.87 8.70
N GLU A 90 -5.69 3.38 9.74
CA GLU A 90 -5.07 2.87 10.94
C GLU A 90 -4.17 1.66 10.65
N ASP A 91 -4.68 0.69 9.88
CA ASP A 91 -3.90 -0.48 9.45
C ASP A 91 -2.68 -0.07 8.60
N PHE A 92 -2.84 0.93 7.74
CA PHE A 92 -1.75 1.48 6.94
C PHE A 92 -0.65 2.09 7.81
N ILE A 93 -1.02 2.87 8.84
CA ILE A 93 -0.05 3.48 9.75
C ILE A 93 0.62 2.43 10.64
N ASP A 94 0.00 1.27 10.93
CA ASP A 94 0.69 0.16 11.60
C ASP A 94 1.94 -0.30 10.85
N HIS A 95 1.91 -0.32 9.52
CA HIS A 95 3.09 -0.60 8.70
C HIS A 95 4.15 0.51 8.79
N VAL A 96 3.72 1.76 8.87
CA VAL A 96 4.64 2.91 9.05
C VAL A 96 5.32 2.81 10.41
N ASP A 97 4.55 2.61 11.49
CA ASP A 97 5.06 2.46 12.86
C ASP A 97 6.06 1.30 12.96
N TYR A 98 5.72 0.17 12.36
CA TYR A 98 6.61 -0.99 12.34
C TYR A 98 7.95 -0.66 11.66
N ALA A 99 7.89 -0.05 10.48
CA ALA A 99 9.09 0.32 9.74
C ALA A 99 9.91 1.37 10.49
N VAL A 100 9.28 2.41 11.04
CA VAL A 100 9.95 3.45 11.85
C VAL A 100 10.66 2.83 13.05
N ASN A 101 10.00 1.93 13.77
CA ASN A 101 10.58 1.25 14.93
C ASN A 101 11.75 0.32 14.55
N LEU A 102 11.69 -0.30 13.37
CA LEU A 102 12.69 -1.28 12.93
C LEU A 102 13.93 -0.64 12.33
N ILE A 103 13.76 0.37 11.48
CA ILE A 103 14.83 0.93 10.64
C ILE A 103 15.09 2.43 10.87
N GLY A 104 14.33 3.06 11.74
CA GLY A 104 14.42 4.50 12.04
C GLY A 104 13.64 5.38 11.08
N ILE A 105 13.19 6.52 11.61
CA ILE A 105 12.28 7.44 10.91
C ILE A 105 12.86 8.03 9.62
N ASP A 106 14.18 8.19 9.54
CA ASP A 106 14.87 8.80 8.40
C ASP A 106 14.88 7.90 7.14
N HIS A 107 14.45 6.65 7.29
CA HIS A 107 14.42 5.65 6.22
C HIS A 107 13.00 5.26 5.78
N VAL A 108 11.97 5.95 6.26
CA VAL A 108 10.57 5.64 5.99
C VAL A 108 9.89 6.80 5.25
N GLY A 109 9.13 6.47 4.24
CA GLY A 109 8.21 7.36 3.54
C GLY A 109 6.89 6.65 3.26
N LEU A 110 5.95 7.34 2.64
CA LEU A 110 4.66 6.78 2.27
C LEU A 110 4.23 7.22 0.87
N VAL A 111 3.40 6.41 0.23
CA VAL A 111 2.87 6.67 -1.11
C VAL A 111 1.47 6.06 -1.25
N SER A 112 0.59 6.75 -1.96
CA SER A 112 -0.82 6.35 -2.13
C SER A 112 -1.02 5.26 -3.16
N ASP A 113 -0.26 5.29 -4.25
CA ASP A 113 -0.48 4.47 -5.46
C ASP A 113 -1.86 4.74 -6.11
N PHE A 114 -2.41 5.96 -5.96
CA PHE A 114 -3.65 6.37 -6.63
C PHE A 114 -3.51 6.19 -8.14
N ASP A 115 -4.60 5.86 -8.82
CA ASP A 115 -4.67 5.47 -10.23
C ASP A 115 -3.91 4.18 -10.61
N GLY A 116 -3.05 3.65 -9.74
CA GLY A 116 -2.39 2.35 -9.86
C GLY A 116 -3.10 1.22 -9.09
N GLY A 117 -4.27 1.50 -8.53
CA GLY A 117 -5.04 0.54 -7.70
C GLY A 117 -4.87 0.74 -6.20
N GLY A 118 -4.12 1.77 -5.78
CA GLY A 118 -3.97 2.14 -4.38
C GLY A 118 -5.23 2.77 -3.79
N GLY A 119 -5.31 2.67 -2.49
CA GLY A 119 -6.39 3.16 -1.64
C GLY A 119 -6.62 2.21 -0.47
N VAL A 120 -6.98 2.79 0.66
CA VAL A 120 -7.48 2.11 1.86
C VAL A 120 -8.65 2.89 2.40
N VAL A 121 -9.49 2.29 3.23
CA VAL A 121 -10.64 2.99 3.82
C VAL A 121 -10.16 4.23 4.58
N GLY A 122 -10.66 5.39 4.17
CA GLY A 122 -10.26 6.69 4.71
C GLY A 122 -9.11 7.37 3.97
N TRP A 123 -8.51 6.74 2.95
CA TRP A 123 -7.53 7.36 2.05
C TRP A 123 -7.60 6.76 0.64
N ASN A 124 -8.69 7.09 -0.09
CA ASN A 124 -8.93 6.63 -1.46
C ASN A 124 -8.69 7.72 -2.51
N SER A 125 -8.41 8.94 -2.07
CA SER A 125 -8.15 10.07 -2.95
C SER A 125 -7.25 11.11 -2.27
N ALA A 126 -6.72 12.04 -3.06
CA ALA A 126 -5.92 13.15 -2.54
C ALA A 126 -6.71 14.03 -1.55
N ALA A 127 -8.04 14.12 -1.67
CA ALA A 127 -8.90 14.86 -0.76
C ALA A 127 -8.89 14.30 0.67
N GLU A 128 -8.60 13.02 0.83
CA GLU A 128 -8.58 12.31 2.12
C GLU A 128 -7.18 12.24 2.76
N THR A 129 -6.16 12.82 2.12
CA THR A 129 -4.74 12.77 2.57
C THR A 129 -4.55 13.27 4.01
N MET A 130 -5.39 14.21 4.46
CA MET A 130 -5.33 14.71 5.84
C MET A 130 -5.66 13.64 6.88
N ASN A 131 -6.40 12.58 6.54
CA ASN A 131 -6.71 11.49 7.46
C ASN A 131 -5.45 10.72 7.87
N VAL A 132 -4.52 10.53 6.94
CA VAL A 132 -3.21 9.90 7.19
C VAL A 132 -2.39 10.76 8.17
N THR A 133 -2.35 12.08 7.95
CA THR A 133 -1.67 13.02 8.86
C THR A 133 -2.33 13.02 10.24
N ALA A 134 -3.67 13.03 10.30
CA ALA A 134 -4.42 13.02 11.55
C ALA A 134 -4.14 11.73 12.36
N GLU A 135 -4.05 10.57 11.70
CA GLU A 135 -3.72 9.32 12.39
C GLU A 135 -2.27 9.32 12.91
N MET A 136 -1.31 9.86 12.16
CA MET A 136 0.06 10.03 12.66
C MET A 136 0.11 10.94 13.90
N VAL A 137 -0.61 12.08 13.88
CA VAL A 137 -0.73 12.97 15.06
C VAL A 137 -1.33 12.25 16.25
N LYS A 138 -2.40 11.47 16.06
CA LYS A 138 -3.04 10.66 17.09
C LYS A 138 -2.07 9.64 17.71
N ARG A 139 -1.14 9.10 16.93
CA ARG A 139 -0.08 8.18 17.40
C ARG A 139 1.12 8.88 18.05
N GLY A 140 1.13 10.20 18.08
CA GLY A 140 2.13 11.00 18.77
C GLY A 140 3.34 11.41 17.92
N TYR A 141 3.27 11.25 16.60
CA TYR A 141 4.29 11.81 15.71
C TYR A 141 4.30 13.33 15.79
N THR A 142 5.49 13.91 15.90
CA THR A 142 5.70 15.35 15.83
C THR A 142 5.54 15.88 14.40
N GLU A 143 5.33 17.20 14.26
CA GLU A 143 5.26 17.85 12.95
C GLU A 143 6.52 17.58 12.11
N GLU A 144 7.71 17.62 12.75
CA GLU A 144 8.98 17.32 12.07
C GLU A 144 9.03 15.87 11.54
N GLU A 145 8.62 14.90 12.35
CA GLU A 145 8.57 13.48 11.97
C GLU A 145 7.59 13.23 10.83
N ILE A 146 6.42 13.85 10.90
CA ILE A 146 5.41 13.78 9.82
C ILE A 146 5.97 14.37 8.52
N ALA A 147 6.64 15.52 8.58
CA ALA A 147 7.25 16.14 7.41
C ALA A 147 8.36 15.26 6.79
N LYS A 148 9.16 14.55 7.62
CA LYS A 148 10.15 13.57 7.16
C LYS A 148 9.48 12.44 6.38
N ILE A 149 8.44 11.82 6.95
CA ILE A 149 7.73 10.67 6.36
C ILE A 149 7.04 11.05 5.06
N TRP A 150 6.37 12.22 5.00
CA TRP A 150 5.66 12.65 3.80
C TRP A 150 6.57 12.90 2.59
N SER A 151 7.68 13.59 2.78
CA SER A 151 8.55 13.94 1.64
C SER A 151 10.01 14.19 2.02
N GLY A 152 10.27 14.60 3.25
CA GLY A 152 11.60 15.05 3.69
C GLY A 152 12.68 14.02 3.45
N ASN A 153 12.44 12.76 3.80
CA ASN A 153 13.38 11.66 3.63
C ASN A 153 13.68 11.37 2.15
N THR A 154 12.64 11.33 1.32
CA THR A 154 12.77 11.09 -0.12
C THR A 154 13.55 12.21 -0.80
N LEU A 155 13.23 13.47 -0.47
CA LEU A 155 13.93 14.63 -1.02
C LEU A 155 15.39 14.70 -0.54
N ALA A 156 15.67 14.32 0.70
CA ALA A 156 17.03 14.25 1.21
C ALA A 156 17.84 13.16 0.49
N LEU A 157 17.25 11.98 0.26
CA LEU A 157 17.88 10.91 -0.54
C LEU A 157 18.16 11.39 -1.97
N TRP A 158 17.19 12.02 -2.62
CA TRP A 158 17.34 12.53 -3.98
C TRP A 158 18.51 13.51 -4.09
N ARG A 159 18.61 14.48 -3.17
CA ARG A 159 19.74 15.44 -3.16
C ARG A 159 21.09 14.74 -3.04
N ARG A 160 21.22 13.72 -2.17
CA ARG A 160 22.48 12.94 -2.05
C ARG A 160 22.84 12.22 -3.34
N VAL A 161 21.84 11.66 -4.03
CA VAL A 161 22.05 11.00 -5.33
C VAL A 161 22.50 11.99 -6.40
N ASP A 162 21.86 13.17 -6.47
CA ASP A 162 22.25 14.24 -7.40
C ASP A 162 23.68 14.76 -7.14
N GLU A 163 24.06 14.91 -5.87
CA GLU A 163 25.42 15.33 -5.50
C GLU A 163 26.46 14.26 -5.88
N ALA A 164 26.17 12.99 -5.61
CA ALA A 164 27.03 11.88 -6.00
C ALA A 164 27.18 11.79 -7.53
N ALA A 165 26.09 11.94 -8.27
CA ALA A 165 26.11 11.91 -9.74
C ALA A 165 26.97 13.05 -10.33
N LYS A 166 26.92 14.26 -9.74
CA LYS A 166 27.77 15.39 -10.16
C LYS A 166 29.25 15.15 -9.87
N ALA A 167 29.57 14.44 -8.79
CA ALA A 167 30.96 14.12 -8.42
C ALA A 167 31.61 13.04 -9.33
N LEU A 168 30.79 12.31 -10.10
CA LEU A 168 31.23 11.27 -11.03
C LEU A 168 31.43 11.79 -12.48
N GLN A 169 31.03 13.02 -12.75
CA GLN A 169 31.23 13.72 -14.05
C GLN A 169 32.51 14.51 -14.08
#